data_a2ce50598594d2eadc8774f3a3dfce6c
#
_entry.id   a2ce50598594d2eadc8774f3a3dfce6c
#
_cell.length_a   1.000
_cell.length_b   1.000
_cell.length_c   1.000
_cell.angle_alpha   90.00
_cell.angle_beta   90.00
_cell.angle_gamma   90.00
#
_symmetry.space_group_name_H-M   'P 1'
#
loop_
_entity.id
_entity.type
_entity.pdbx_description
1 polymer ?
#
loop_
_entity_poly.entity_id
_entity_poly.type
_entity_poly.pdbx_seq_one_letter_code
_entity_poly.pdbx_strand_id
1 'polypeptide(L)'
;MKIKSIIAFASAGLLLGSCGIYNKYERPDVNVKGLVRDSASVADTLAVSDTTSFGNLPWRSVFTDPQLQSLIEQGLAHNTNMLNAALNVKMVEAQLEVAKLAFVPSFTFSPQGVISSWDGNKATNTYSLPVQASWSIDLFGNLLNVKRSAQMSLLATKDYQLVVQTGLISNIANMYYTLMMLDKQLEIVDNMQTLTKETWDIMKLQKELGRVKETGVQSAESNYYS
;
A
#
# COMPACT_ATOMS: atom_id res chain seq x y z
N MET A 1 2.61 64.28 -20.56
CA MET A 1 2.50 63.53 -19.28
C MET A 1 1.74 62.22 -19.38
N LYS A 2 1.58 61.61 -20.56
CA LYS A 2 0.60 60.49 -20.63
C LYS A 2 1.14 59.18 -21.20
N ILE A 3 2.25 59.18 -21.95
CA ILE A 3 2.82 57.96 -22.55
C ILE A 3 3.59 57.13 -21.53
N LYS A 4 4.36 57.78 -20.65
CA LYS A 4 5.11 57.06 -19.57
C LYS A 4 4.21 56.36 -18.55
N SER A 5 3.04 57.00 -18.24
CA SER A 5 2.06 56.35 -17.35
C SER A 5 1.34 55.18 -18.03
N ILE A 6 1.06 55.25 -19.33
CA ILE A 6 0.43 54.19 -20.11
C ILE A 6 1.38 52.98 -20.21
N ILE A 7 2.68 53.21 -20.44
CA ILE A 7 3.70 52.17 -20.51
C ILE A 7 3.85 51.50 -19.10
N ALA A 8 3.85 52.30 -18.04
CA ALA A 8 3.92 51.76 -16.66
C ALA A 8 2.69 50.92 -16.29
N PHE A 9 1.48 51.35 -16.73
CA PHE A 9 0.25 50.54 -16.50
C PHE A 9 0.22 49.30 -17.37
N ALA A 10 0.69 49.34 -18.62
CA ALA A 10 0.76 48.18 -19.50
C ALA A 10 1.79 47.16 -18.99
N SER A 11 2.95 47.60 -18.50
CA SER A 11 3.97 46.69 -17.91
C SER A 11 3.49 46.10 -16.60
N ALA A 12 2.75 46.82 -15.75
CA ALA A 12 2.15 46.30 -14.55
C ALA A 12 1.03 45.28 -14.86
N GLY A 13 0.24 45.48 -15.91
CA GLY A 13 -0.77 44.54 -16.39
C GLY A 13 -0.19 43.24 -16.91
N LEU A 14 0.95 43.28 -17.61
CA LEU A 14 1.65 42.10 -18.07
C LEU A 14 2.29 41.28 -16.94
N LEU A 15 2.70 41.92 -15.86
CA LEU A 15 3.23 41.25 -14.68
C LEU A 15 2.12 40.56 -13.84
N LEU A 16 0.92 41.07 -13.85
CA LEU A 16 -0.22 40.48 -13.12
C LEU A 16 -0.84 39.28 -13.86
N GLY A 17 -0.67 39.15 -15.19
CA GLY A 17 -1.18 38.03 -15.97
C GLY A 17 -0.31 36.75 -15.86
N SER A 18 0.88 36.85 -15.27
CA SER A 18 1.84 35.73 -15.19
C SER A 18 1.59 34.77 -14.00
N CYS A 19 0.55 34.97 -13.20
CA CYS A 19 0.31 34.15 -12.00
C CYS A 19 -0.21 32.74 -12.28
N GLY A 20 -0.36 32.33 -13.53
CA GLY A 20 -0.88 31.02 -13.93
C GLY A 20 0.08 30.19 -14.78
N ILE A 21 1.40 30.24 -14.52
CA ILE A 21 2.42 29.51 -15.32
C ILE A 21 2.23 27.98 -15.27
N TYR A 22 1.58 27.46 -14.23
CA TYR A 22 1.35 26.02 -14.08
C TYR A 22 -0.12 25.70 -14.34
N ASN A 23 -0.39 24.92 -15.36
CA ASN A 23 -1.71 24.35 -15.58
C ASN A 23 -2.04 23.37 -14.44
N LYS A 24 -3.28 23.39 -13.97
CA LYS A 24 -3.79 22.40 -13.03
C LYS A 24 -3.73 21.03 -13.72
N TYR A 25 -3.11 20.05 -13.08
CA TYR A 25 -3.14 18.69 -13.57
C TYR A 25 -4.59 18.18 -13.63
N GLU A 26 -5.01 17.76 -14.81
CA GLU A 26 -6.26 17.04 -15.02
C GLU A 26 -5.92 15.63 -15.52
N ARG A 27 -6.54 14.63 -14.91
CA ARG A 27 -6.32 13.25 -15.32
C ARG A 27 -6.81 13.07 -16.76
N PRO A 28 -5.95 12.54 -17.68
CA PRO A 28 -6.39 12.26 -19.04
C PRO A 28 -7.60 11.34 -19.05
N ASP A 29 -8.62 11.66 -19.85
CA ASP A 29 -9.75 10.78 -20.07
C ASP A 29 -9.29 9.65 -21.00
N VAL A 30 -9.10 8.46 -20.43
CA VAL A 30 -8.67 7.27 -21.16
C VAL A 30 -9.90 6.53 -21.63
N ASN A 31 -10.14 6.52 -22.93
CA ASN A 31 -11.20 5.72 -23.51
C ASN A 31 -10.83 4.21 -23.43
N VAL A 32 -11.40 3.53 -22.47
CA VAL A 32 -11.18 2.09 -22.24
C VAL A 32 -12.12 1.19 -23.07
N LYS A 33 -13.01 1.77 -23.90
CA LYS A 33 -13.92 0.99 -24.76
C LYS A 33 -13.11 0.17 -25.76
N GLY A 34 -13.28 -1.14 -25.73
CA GLY A 34 -12.60 -2.07 -26.64
C GLY A 34 -11.22 -2.55 -26.22
N LEU A 35 -10.69 -2.12 -25.06
CA LEU A 35 -9.43 -2.65 -24.50
C LEU A 35 -9.59 -4.06 -23.92
N VAL A 36 -10.79 -4.42 -23.49
CA VAL A 36 -11.13 -5.75 -22.98
C VAL A 36 -11.92 -6.49 -24.05
N ARG A 37 -11.43 -7.68 -24.43
CA ARG A 37 -11.92 -8.49 -25.59
C ARG A 37 -13.42 -8.78 -25.55
N ASP A 38 -14.05 -8.84 -24.37
CA ASP A 38 -15.44 -9.25 -24.18
C ASP A 38 -16.35 -8.10 -23.68
N SER A 39 -15.88 -6.86 -23.71
CA SER A 39 -16.66 -5.72 -23.21
C SER A 39 -17.96 -5.45 -24.00
N ALA A 40 -18.07 -5.93 -25.24
CA ALA A 40 -19.25 -5.76 -26.07
C ALA A 40 -20.34 -6.82 -25.78
N SER A 41 -19.95 -8.04 -25.36
CA SER A 41 -20.88 -9.12 -25.06
C SER A 41 -21.43 -9.08 -23.62
N VAL A 42 -20.72 -8.45 -22.71
CA VAL A 42 -21.13 -8.30 -21.31
C VAL A 42 -22.10 -7.11 -21.12
N ALA A 43 -22.03 -6.10 -22.01
CA ALA A 43 -22.91 -4.93 -21.92
C ALA A 43 -24.40 -5.27 -22.15
N ASP A 44 -24.72 -6.36 -22.86
CA ASP A 44 -26.10 -6.73 -23.22
C ASP A 44 -26.75 -7.67 -22.18
N THR A 45 -25.96 -8.27 -21.29
CA THR A 45 -26.47 -9.21 -20.28
C THR A 45 -26.54 -8.63 -18.87
N LEU A 46 -25.89 -7.48 -18.63
CA LEU A 46 -25.88 -6.84 -17.34
C LEU A 46 -26.48 -5.43 -17.43
N ALA A 47 -27.79 -5.38 -17.55
CA ALA A 47 -28.56 -4.26 -17.01
C ALA A 47 -28.43 -4.28 -15.48
N VAL A 48 -27.19 -4.24 -14.99
CA VAL A 48 -26.88 -4.27 -13.56
C VAL A 48 -26.71 -2.85 -13.11
N SER A 49 -27.67 -2.39 -12.37
CA SER A 49 -27.64 -1.18 -11.56
C SER A 49 -26.60 -1.22 -10.43
N ASP A 50 -25.82 -2.29 -10.32
CA ASP A 50 -24.81 -2.45 -9.27
C ASP A 50 -23.40 -2.26 -9.84
N THR A 51 -22.97 -0.99 -9.88
CA THR A 51 -21.62 -0.58 -10.23
C THR A 51 -20.67 -0.65 -9.03
N THR A 52 -21.06 -1.25 -7.93
CA THR A 52 -20.15 -1.47 -6.79
C THR A 52 -19.10 -2.50 -7.20
N SER A 53 -17.90 -2.00 -7.48
CA SER A 53 -16.75 -2.87 -7.71
C SER A 53 -16.55 -3.78 -6.50
N PHE A 54 -16.37 -5.09 -6.74
CA PHE A 54 -16.08 -6.08 -5.69
C PHE A 54 -14.90 -5.63 -4.79
N GLY A 55 -13.95 -4.88 -5.34
CA GLY A 55 -12.84 -4.30 -4.59
C GLY A 55 -13.23 -3.24 -3.56
N ASN A 56 -14.44 -2.68 -3.63
CA ASN A 56 -14.94 -1.70 -2.66
C ASN A 56 -15.73 -2.34 -1.51
N LEU A 57 -15.98 -3.66 -1.57
CA LEU A 57 -16.68 -4.35 -0.50
C LEU A 57 -15.78 -4.47 0.75
N PRO A 58 -16.34 -4.29 1.95
CA PRO A 58 -15.62 -4.56 3.18
C PRO A 58 -15.18 -6.03 3.22
N TRP A 59 -13.93 -6.30 3.52
CA TRP A 59 -13.39 -7.66 3.54
C TRP A 59 -14.17 -8.61 4.48
N ARG A 60 -14.80 -8.09 5.55
CA ARG A 60 -15.67 -8.86 6.45
C ARG A 60 -16.93 -9.38 5.78
N SER A 61 -17.42 -8.70 4.75
CA SER A 61 -18.58 -9.19 3.97
C SER A 61 -18.19 -10.25 2.94
N VAL A 62 -16.91 -10.25 2.54
CA VAL A 62 -16.34 -11.24 1.59
C VAL A 62 -15.96 -12.53 2.32
N PHE A 63 -15.28 -12.42 3.46
CA PHE A 63 -14.85 -13.56 4.28
C PHE A 63 -15.77 -13.69 5.50
N THR A 64 -16.72 -14.61 5.42
CA THR A 64 -17.77 -14.80 6.46
C THR A 64 -17.38 -15.78 7.56
N ASP A 65 -16.27 -16.51 7.40
CA ASP A 65 -15.77 -17.45 8.41
C ASP A 65 -15.21 -16.70 9.63
N PRO A 66 -15.76 -16.91 10.84
CA PRO A 66 -15.32 -16.21 12.05
C PRO A 66 -13.86 -16.52 12.45
N GLN A 67 -13.36 -17.73 12.16
CA GLN A 67 -11.97 -18.10 12.46
C GLN A 67 -11.02 -17.34 11.55
N LEU A 68 -11.32 -17.29 10.26
CA LEU A 68 -10.55 -16.52 9.30
C LEU A 68 -10.57 -15.03 9.65
N GLN A 69 -11.73 -14.47 10.02
CA GLN A 69 -11.83 -13.07 10.43
C GLN A 69 -10.94 -12.76 11.64
N SER A 70 -10.93 -13.65 12.64
CA SER A 70 -10.06 -13.49 13.82
C SER A 70 -8.56 -13.51 13.44
N LEU A 71 -8.15 -14.41 12.54
CA LEU A 71 -6.77 -14.48 12.04
C LEU A 71 -6.38 -13.22 11.27
N ILE A 72 -7.27 -12.70 10.43
CA ILE A 72 -7.04 -11.45 9.69
C ILE A 72 -6.88 -10.29 10.66
N GLU A 73 -7.73 -10.17 11.68
CA GLU A 73 -7.64 -9.10 12.69
C GLU A 73 -6.33 -9.16 13.47
N GLN A 74 -5.91 -10.35 13.90
CA GLN A 74 -4.61 -10.55 14.55
C GLN A 74 -3.45 -10.17 13.61
N GLY A 75 -3.52 -10.58 12.35
CA GLY A 75 -2.53 -10.23 11.34
C GLY A 75 -2.43 -8.72 11.14
N LEU A 76 -3.56 -8.02 10.99
CA LEU A 76 -3.60 -6.57 10.82
C LEU A 76 -3.05 -5.82 12.04
N ALA A 77 -3.29 -6.35 13.26
CA ALA A 77 -2.85 -5.71 14.50
C ALA A 77 -1.34 -5.87 14.74
N HIS A 78 -0.75 -7.00 14.32
CA HIS A 78 0.64 -7.35 14.70
C HIS A 78 1.63 -7.40 13.54
N ASN A 79 1.18 -7.21 12.30
CA ASN A 79 2.07 -7.28 11.15
C ASN A 79 3.00 -6.07 11.05
N THR A 80 4.29 -6.32 10.97
CA THR A 80 5.33 -5.29 10.88
C THR A 80 5.22 -4.42 9.62
N ASN A 81 4.82 -5.00 8.48
CA ASN A 81 4.65 -4.25 7.23
C ASN A 81 3.48 -3.26 7.34
N MET A 82 2.40 -3.66 8.03
CA MET A 82 1.26 -2.78 8.28
C MET A 82 1.65 -1.63 9.22
N LEU A 83 2.44 -1.91 10.27
CA LEU A 83 2.98 -0.89 11.16
C LEU A 83 3.90 0.08 10.41
N ASN A 84 4.80 -0.43 9.58
CA ASN A 84 5.70 0.39 8.76
C ASN A 84 4.91 1.27 7.77
N ALA A 85 3.88 0.74 7.13
CA ALA A 85 3.01 1.53 6.25
C ALA A 85 2.31 2.67 7.01
N ALA A 86 1.81 2.40 8.23
CA ALA A 86 1.21 3.43 9.07
C ALA A 86 2.22 4.50 9.53
N LEU A 87 3.45 4.11 9.85
CA LEU A 87 4.53 5.04 10.19
C LEU A 87 4.95 5.90 8.98
N ASN A 88 4.98 5.32 7.77
CA ASN A 88 5.24 6.08 6.56
C ASN A 88 4.16 7.14 6.30
N VAL A 89 2.89 6.84 6.54
CA VAL A 89 1.83 7.87 6.46
C VAL A 89 2.10 9.02 7.43
N LYS A 90 2.44 8.73 8.68
CA LYS A 90 2.78 9.76 9.68
C LYS A 90 4.00 10.61 9.26
N MET A 91 5.00 9.98 8.67
CA MET A 91 6.19 10.68 8.18
C MET A 91 5.83 11.66 7.05
N VAL A 92 5.00 11.23 6.08
CA VAL A 92 4.58 12.09 4.97
C VAL A 92 3.59 13.16 5.44
N GLU A 93 2.77 12.89 6.46
CA GLU A 93 1.95 13.92 7.13
C GLU A 93 2.82 15.03 7.74
N ALA A 94 3.90 14.65 8.44
CA ALA A 94 4.85 15.62 8.97
C ALA A 94 5.55 16.42 7.86
N GLN A 95 5.89 15.80 6.73
CA GLN A 95 6.45 16.50 5.57
C GLN A 95 5.46 17.52 4.97
N LEU A 96 4.17 17.18 4.93
CA LEU A 96 3.12 18.13 4.51
C LEU A 96 3.03 19.32 5.47
N GLU A 97 3.13 19.10 6.78
CA GLU A 97 3.18 20.19 7.76
C GLU A 97 4.40 21.10 7.56
N VAL A 98 5.57 20.54 7.28
CA VAL A 98 6.76 21.31 6.90
C VAL A 98 6.49 22.19 5.67
N ALA A 99 5.86 21.61 4.63
CA ALA A 99 5.51 22.36 3.41
C ALA A 99 4.47 23.48 3.68
N LYS A 100 3.57 23.31 4.65
CA LYS A 100 2.64 24.38 5.11
C LYS A 100 3.38 25.46 5.89
N LEU A 101 4.31 25.07 6.78
CA LEU A 101 5.09 26.01 7.59
C LEU A 101 6.07 26.86 6.77
N ALA A 102 6.43 26.40 5.54
CA ALA A 102 7.27 27.20 4.64
C ALA A 102 6.66 28.56 4.23
N PHE A 103 5.36 28.76 4.42
CA PHE A 103 4.69 30.06 4.22
C PHE A 103 4.80 31.01 5.41
N VAL A 104 5.30 30.54 6.56
CA VAL A 104 5.42 31.31 7.79
C VAL A 104 6.86 31.78 7.96
N PRO A 105 7.12 32.99 8.47
CA PRO A 105 8.48 33.43 8.80
C PRO A 105 9.16 32.47 9.78
N SER A 106 10.43 32.15 9.53
CA SER A 106 11.27 31.40 10.44
C SER A 106 12.13 32.34 11.27
N PHE A 107 12.28 32.04 12.55
CA PHE A 107 13.13 32.78 13.49
C PHE A 107 14.22 31.84 13.99
N THR A 108 15.48 32.27 13.84
CA THR A 108 16.63 31.53 14.31
C THR A 108 17.35 32.36 15.37
N PHE A 109 17.59 31.75 16.51
CA PHE A 109 18.40 32.30 17.57
C PHE A 109 19.66 31.41 17.73
N SER A 110 20.84 32.01 17.50
CA SER A 110 22.11 31.25 17.48
C SER A 110 23.13 31.93 18.36
N PRO A 111 23.04 31.76 19.71
CA PRO A 111 24.01 32.34 20.63
C PRO A 111 25.41 31.78 20.35
N GLN A 112 26.39 32.65 20.26
CA GLN A 112 27.80 32.30 20.04
C GLN A 112 28.69 32.95 21.06
N GLY A 113 29.67 32.19 21.54
CA GLY A 113 30.73 32.69 22.39
C GLY A 113 32.09 32.33 21.78
N VAL A 114 32.97 33.31 21.62
CA VAL A 114 34.33 33.10 21.12
C VAL A 114 35.31 33.59 22.19
N ILE A 115 36.23 32.70 22.56
CA ILE A 115 37.37 33.04 23.42
C ILE A 115 38.60 33.03 22.52
N SER A 116 39.21 34.21 22.34
CA SER A 116 40.44 34.34 21.56
C SER A 116 41.60 34.82 22.43
N SER A 117 42.73 34.14 22.34
CA SER A 117 43.97 34.52 23.01
C SER A 117 45.09 34.45 21.95
N TRP A 118 45.89 35.53 21.86
CA TRP A 118 47.01 35.62 20.95
C TRP A 118 48.25 36.00 21.76
N ASP A 119 49.35 35.32 21.50
CA ASP A 119 50.71 35.69 21.90
C ASP A 119 50.89 36.05 23.40
N GLY A 120 50.30 35.23 24.29
CA GLY A 120 50.38 35.42 25.73
C GLY A 120 49.56 36.57 26.32
N ASN A 121 48.77 37.23 25.53
CA ASN A 121 47.81 38.27 25.96
C ASN A 121 46.58 37.65 26.67
N LYS A 122 45.95 38.46 27.53
CA LYS A 122 44.72 38.03 28.20
C LYS A 122 43.65 37.62 27.16
N ALA A 123 43.02 36.47 27.39
CA ALA A 123 41.92 36.00 26.57
C ALA A 123 40.80 37.05 26.48
N THR A 124 40.37 37.34 25.29
CA THR A 124 39.21 38.20 25.01
C THR A 124 37.99 37.29 24.80
N ASN A 125 36.95 37.54 25.58
CA ASN A 125 35.67 36.84 25.46
C ASN A 125 34.69 37.72 24.70
N THR A 126 34.19 37.22 23.59
CA THR A 126 33.15 37.89 22.78
C THR A 126 31.92 37.03 22.78
N TYR A 127 30.79 37.60 23.18
CA TYR A 127 29.48 36.94 23.13
C TYR A 127 28.60 37.69 22.13
N SER A 128 27.94 36.93 21.24
CA SER A 128 26.95 37.45 20.32
C SER A 128 25.64 36.66 20.44
N LEU A 129 24.53 37.38 20.42
CA LEU A 129 23.17 36.83 20.54
C LEU A 129 22.35 37.23 19.30
N PRO A 130 22.71 36.72 18.11
CA PRO A 130 22.00 37.10 16.90
C PRO A 130 20.61 36.45 16.88
N VAL A 131 19.62 37.26 16.56
CA VAL A 131 18.25 36.85 16.20
C VAL A 131 18.07 37.15 14.71
N GLN A 132 17.80 36.14 13.92
CA GLN A 132 17.56 36.25 12.49
C GLN A 132 16.11 35.87 12.18
N ALA A 133 15.40 36.72 11.42
CA ALA A 133 14.10 36.40 10.84
C ALA A 133 14.28 36.21 9.32
N SER A 134 13.74 35.13 8.79
CA SER A 134 13.74 34.83 7.36
C SER A 134 12.32 34.50 6.89
N TRP A 135 11.90 35.13 5.81
CA TRP A 135 10.58 34.88 5.20
C TRP A 135 10.70 34.88 3.68
N SER A 136 10.14 33.82 3.08
CA SER A 136 10.08 33.67 1.61
C SER A 136 8.67 33.98 1.12
N ILE A 137 8.57 35.02 0.27
CA ILE A 137 7.29 35.37 -0.38
C ILE A 137 7.16 34.55 -1.67
N ASP A 138 6.06 33.84 -1.84
CA ASP A 138 5.80 32.98 -2.99
C ASP A 138 5.21 33.77 -4.17
N LEU A 139 6.06 34.50 -4.89
CA LEU A 139 5.65 35.31 -6.03
C LEU A 139 5.24 34.49 -7.26
N PHE A 140 5.82 33.30 -7.43
CA PHE A 140 5.63 32.46 -8.63
C PHE A 140 4.92 31.15 -8.36
N GLY A 141 4.39 30.95 -7.14
CA GLY A 141 3.64 29.76 -6.77
C GLY A 141 4.49 28.51 -6.54
N ASN A 142 5.81 28.65 -6.31
CA ASN A 142 6.70 27.54 -6.02
C ASN A 142 6.30 26.82 -4.72
N LEU A 143 6.16 27.56 -3.61
CA LEU A 143 5.76 27.01 -2.32
C LEU A 143 4.37 26.39 -2.39
N LEU A 144 3.44 27.04 -3.13
CA LEU A 144 2.10 26.50 -3.36
C LEU A 144 2.16 25.13 -4.07
N ASN A 145 3.00 24.98 -5.09
CA ASN A 145 3.14 23.72 -5.81
C ASN A 145 3.86 22.66 -4.99
N VAL A 146 4.85 23.02 -4.18
CA VAL A 146 5.48 22.11 -3.20
C VAL A 146 4.44 21.57 -2.22
N LYS A 147 3.58 22.45 -1.66
CA LYS A 147 2.48 22.04 -0.77
C LYS A 147 1.50 21.08 -1.49
N ARG A 148 1.10 21.41 -2.74
CA ARG A 148 0.22 20.54 -3.54
C ARG A 148 0.86 19.17 -3.80
N SER A 149 2.14 19.14 -4.14
CA SER A 149 2.90 17.91 -4.32
C SER A 149 2.94 17.07 -3.05
N ALA A 150 3.20 17.69 -1.89
CA ALA A 150 3.17 17.01 -0.61
C ALA A 150 1.77 16.46 -0.26
N GLN A 151 0.69 17.17 -0.62
CA GLN A 151 -0.68 16.66 -0.46
C GLN A 151 -0.94 15.42 -1.32
N MET A 152 -0.51 15.41 -2.58
CA MET A 152 -0.65 14.25 -3.47
C MET A 152 0.21 13.07 -2.99
N SER A 153 1.42 13.35 -2.49
CA SER A 153 2.28 12.32 -1.87
C SER A 153 1.62 11.68 -0.66
N LEU A 154 0.95 12.47 0.18
CA LEU A 154 0.19 11.93 1.31
C LEU A 154 -0.95 11.01 0.87
N LEU A 155 -1.73 11.41 -0.14
CA LEU A 155 -2.80 10.58 -0.69
C LEU A 155 -2.24 9.26 -1.25
N ALA A 156 -1.18 9.33 -2.07
CA ALA A 156 -0.53 8.14 -2.61
C ALA A 156 0.01 7.20 -1.51
N THR A 157 0.53 7.75 -0.41
CA THR A 157 1.02 6.94 0.72
C THR A 157 -0.13 6.27 1.48
N LYS A 158 -1.29 6.93 1.61
CA LYS A 158 -2.51 6.33 2.20
C LYS A 158 -3.06 5.21 1.31
N ASP A 159 -3.07 5.41 0.00
CA ASP A 159 -3.46 4.37 -0.96
C ASP A 159 -2.49 3.17 -0.89
N TYR A 160 -1.18 3.43 -0.77
CA TYR A 160 -0.19 2.37 -0.57
C TYR A 160 -0.42 1.58 0.74
N GLN A 161 -0.78 2.25 1.83
CA GLN A 161 -1.15 1.58 3.08
C GLN A 161 -2.33 0.63 2.86
N LEU A 162 -3.34 1.05 2.08
CA LEU A 162 -4.48 0.20 1.71
C LEU A 162 -4.05 -1.01 0.88
N VAL A 163 -3.10 -0.85 -0.05
CA VAL A 163 -2.52 -1.96 -0.82
C VAL A 163 -1.84 -2.98 0.10
N VAL A 164 -1.03 -2.52 1.06
CA VAL A 164 -0.38 -3.40 2.06
C VAL A 164 -1.42 -4.15 2.89
N GLN A 165 -2.48 -3.47 3.33
CA GLN A 165 -3.58 -4.06 4.07
C GLN A 165 -4.29 -5.16 3.26
N THR A 166 -4.66 -4.85 2.03
CA THR A 166 -5.36 -5.79 1.14
C THR A 166 -4.49 -7.00 0.81
N GLY A 167 -3.19 -6.78 0.55
CA GLY A 167 -2.23 -7.84 0.32
C GLY A 167 -2.08 -8.78 1.52
N LEU A 168 -2.05 -8.24 2.72
CA LEU A 168 -1.98 -9.03 3.95
C LEU A 168 -3.24 -9.88 4.15
N ILE A 169 -4.43 -9.29 3.97
CA ILE A 169 -5.71 -10.01 4.07
C ILE A 169 -5.75 -11.16 3.06
N SER A 170 -5.39 -10.90 1.80
CA SER A 170 -5.35 -11.91 0.74
C SER A 170 -4.40 -13.06 1.07
N ASN A 171 -3.20 -12.76 1.58
CA ASN A 171 -2.22 -13.78 1.95
C ASN A 171 -2.72 -14.65 3.10
N ILE A 172 -3.32 -14.07 4.15
CA ILE A 172 -3.88 -14.83 5.27
C ILE A 172 -5.01 -15.73 4.79
N ALA A 173 -5.93 -15.20 3.97
CA ALA A 173 -7.03 -15.98 3.42
C ALA A 173 -6.54 -17.14 2.55
N ASN A 174 -5.57 -16.91 1.67
CA ASN A 174 -4.98 -17.95 0.84
C ASN A 174 -4.31 -19.06 1.66
N MET A 175 -3.56 -18.69 2.70
CA MET A 175 -2.93 -19.67 3.60
C MET A 175 -3.97 -20.48 4.37
N TYR A 176 -5.03 -19.83 4.86
CA TYR A 176 -6.13 -20.49 5.57
C TYR A 176 -6.83 -21.54 4.71
N TYR A 177 -7.25 -21.16 3.49
CA TYR A 177 -7.92 -22.10 2.59
C TYR A 177 -6.97 -23.19 2.08
N THR A 178 -5.68 -22.88 1.92
CA THR A 178 -4.67 -23.92 1.60
C THR A 178 -4.55 -24.93 2.72
N LEU A 179 -4.54 -24.50 3.97
CA LEU A 179 -4.51 -25.40 5.12
C LEU A 179 -5.76 -26.30 5.17
N MET A 180 -6.94 -25.71 5.00
CA MET A 180 -8.19 -26.47 4.92
C MET A 180 -8.19 -27.53 3.79
N MET A 181 -7.61 -27.16 2.64
CA MET A 181 -7.45 -28.10 1.52
C MET A 181 -6.54 -29.28 1.90
N LEU A 182 -5.41 -29.00 2.55
CA LEU A 182 -4.47 -30.02 2.99
C LEU A 182 -5.09 -30.94 4.06
N ASP A 183 -5.86 -30.39 4.99
CA ASP A 183 -6.58 -31.18 5.99
C ASP A 183 -7.59 -32.14 5.32
N LYS A 184 -8.29 -31.66 4.29
CA LYS A 184 -9.21 -32.52 3.52
C LYS A 184 -8.48 -33.56 2.68
N GLN A 185 -7.32 -33.24 2.13
CA GLN A 185 -6.48 -34.23 1.44
C GLN A 185 -6.01 -35.33 2.40
N LEU A 186 -5.59 -34.95 3.60
CA LEU A 186 -5.17 -35.91 4.64
C LEU A 186 -6.32 -36.88 4.99
N GLU A 187 -7.52 -36.35 5.22
CA GLU A 187 -8.73 -37.15 5.51
C GLU A 187 -9.02 -38.14 4.36
N ILE A 188 -8.87 -37.71 3.10
CA ILE A 188 -9.06 -38.58 1.93
C ILE A 188 -7.99 -39.69 1.89
N VAL A 189 -6.73 -39.36 2.13
CA VAL A 189 -5.63 -40.31 2.14
C VAL A 189 -5.81 -41.34 3.24
N ASP A 190 -6.21 -40.95 4.46
CA ASP A 190 -6.49 -41.85 5.57
C ASP A 190 -7.61 -42.84 5.23
N ASN A 191 -8.69 -42.33 4.59
CA ASN A 191 -9.78 -43.20 4.12
C ASN A 191 -9.30 -44.15 3.01
N MET A 192 -8.49 -43.69 2.06
CA MET A 192 -7.91 -44.56 1.02
C MET A 192 -7.00 -45.64 1.63
N GLN A 193 -6.17 -45.29 2.60
CA GLN A 193 -5.31 -46.25 3.28
C GLN A 193 -6.15 -47.37 3.94
N THR A 194 -7.25 -46.97 4.60
CA THR A 194 -8.15 -47.97 5.21
C THR A 194 -8.75 -48.90 4.17
N LEU A 195 -9.27 -48.38 3.06
CA LEU A 195 -9.89 -49.17 1.98
C LEU A 195 -8.88 -50.07 1.27
N THR A 196 -7.65 -49.59 1.03
CA THR A 196 -6.60 -50.39 0.40
C THR A 196 -6.12 -51.52 1.30
N LYS A 197 -6.05 -51.27 2.63
CA LYS A 197 -5.76 -52.31 3.62
C LYS A 197 -6.85 -53.39 3.66
N GLU A 198 -8.12 -53.03 3.71
CA GLU A 198 -9.23 -53.95 3.65
C GLU A 198 -9.20 -54.77 2.38
N THR A 199 -8.91 -54.13 1.23
CA THR A 199 -8.75 -54.83 -0.06
C THR A 199 -7.63 -55.86 -0.02
N TRP A 200 -6.48 -55.51 0.54
CA TRP A 200 -5.38 -56.42 0.72
C TRP A 200 -5.72 -57.61 1.62
N ASP A 201 -6.41 -57.37 2.74
CA ASP A 201 -6.84 -58.42 3.67
C ASP A 201 -7.87 -59.36 3.02
N ILE A 202 -8.80 -58.84 2.22
CA ILE A 202 -9.74 -59.62 1.41
C ILE A 202 -8.99 -60.48 0.38
N MET A 203 -7.96 -59.94 -0.30
CA MET A 203 -7.16 -60.68 -1.29
C MET A 203 -6.38 -61.81 -0.65
N LYS A 204 -5.85 -61.64 0.58
CA LYS A 204 -5.22 -62.70 1.35
C LYS A 204 -6.20 -63.85 1.61
N LEU A 205 -7.42 -63.52 2.10
CA LEU A 205 -8.43 -64.52 2.37
C LEU A 205 -8.90 -65.25 1.08
N GLN A 206 -9.05 -64.55 -0.02
CA GLN A 206 -9.40 -65.15 -1.32
C GLN A 206 -8.30 -66.09 -1.84
N LYS A 207 -7.03 -65.77 -1.57
CA LYS A 207 -5.89 -66.66 -1.89
C LYS A 207 -5.97 -67.97 -1.10
N GLU A 208 -6.24 -67.90 0.22
CA GLU A 208 -6.42 -69.06 1.08
C GLU A 208 -7.55 -69.97 0.57
N LEU A 209 -8.59 -69.38 0.02
CA LEU A 209 -9.72 -70.09 -0.61
C LEU A 209 -9.44 -70.56 -2.03
N GLY A 210 -8.21 -70.37 -2.56
CA GLY A 210 -7.79 -70.76 -3.90
C GLY A 210 -8.42 -69.97 -5.04
N ARG A 211 -9.02 -68.80 -4.77
CA ARG A 211 -9.75 -67.99 -5.75
C ARG A 211 -8.87 -66.93 -6.44
N VAL A 212 -7.74 -66.58 -5.86
CA VAL A 212 -6.83 -65.52 -6.36
C VAL A 212 -5.39 -66.03 -6.31
N LYS A 213 -4.57 -65.62 -7.28
CA LYS A 213 -3.14 -65.94 -7.34
C LYS A 213 -2.34 -65.02 -6.42
N GLU A 214 -1.13 -65.46 -6.03
CA GLU A 214 -0.16 -64.70 -5.23
C GLU A 214 0.11 -63.31 -5.79
N THR A 215 0.22 -63.18 -7.12
CA THR A 215 0.44 -61.89 -7.81
C THR A 215 -0.67 -60.86 -7.52
N GLY A 216 -1.91 -61.32 -7.30
CA GLY A 216 -3.03 -60.43 -6.91
C GLY A 216 -2.87 -59.87 -5.49
N VAL A 217 -2.40 -60.73 -4.57
CA VAL A 217 -2.13 -60.29 -3.18
C VAL A 217 -0.98 -59.31 -3.13
N GLN A 218 0.11 -59.56 -3.87
CA GLN A 218 1.26 -58.66 -3.93
C GLN A 218 0.92 -57.33 -4.60
N SER A 219 0.05 -57.30 -5.61
CA SER A 219 -0.45 -56.04 -6.19
C SER A 219 -1.28 -55.24 -5.20
N ALA A 220 -2.14 -55.87 -4.43
CA ALA A 220 -2.93 -55.24 -3.39
C ALA A 220 -2.03 -54.69 -2.25
N GLU A 221 -1.00 -55.47 -1.87
CA GLU A 221 0.01 -55.04 -0.90
C GLU A 221 0.79 -53.80 -1.39
N SER A 222 1.24 -53.80 -2.64
CA SER A 222 1.93 -52.66 -3.24
C SER A 222 1.06 -51.41 -3.28
N ASN A 223 -0.25 -51.53 -3.56
CA ASN A 223 -1.19 -50.41 -3.53
C ASN A 223 -1.45 -49.88 -2.14
N TYR A 224 -1.34 -50.69 -1.08
CA TYR A 224 -1.46 -50.24 0.30
C TYR A 224 -0.24 -49.44 0.76
N TYR A 225 0.97 -49.77 0.28
CA TYR A 225 2.23 -49.09 0.64
C TYR A 225 2.62 -47.94 -0.30
N SER A 226 1.90 -47.68 -1.40
CA SER A 226 2.15 -46.56 -2.33
C SER A 226 1.41 -45.31 -1.95
#